data_645afb4a52de789d58252f1e0af05bbb
#
_entry.id   645afb4a52de789d58252f1e0af05bbb
#
_cell.length_a   1.000
_cell.length_b   1.000
_cell.length_c   1.000
_cell.angle_alpha   90.00
_cell.angle_beta   90.00
_cell.angle_gamma   90.00
#
_symmetry.space_group_name_H-M   'P 1'
#
loop_
_entity.id
_entity.type
_entity.pdbx_description
1 polymer ?
#
loop_
_entity_poly.entity_id
_entity_poly.type
_entity_poly.pdbx_seq_one_letter_code
_entity_poly.pdbx_strand_id
1 'polypeptide(L)'
;MLKAPFPWFGGKSKVSELVWQRFGDVPNYIEPFFGSGAVLLGCPHDPHTETVNDLDCMVANFWRALQADPEAVAHHADWPVNEADQHARHLWLVQQEQFRERMKTEPKYYDAKIAGWWVWGQCIWIGSGWCAKQLPHLGDAGTGEECVSDIHAYMLQLAERLRKVRVCCGDWSRICGPSVTFKHGITGVFLDPPYADTAERTDALYSADSLSVAHEVREWAIEQENNPLMRIALCGYEGEHNMPESWECVQWKARGGYGSQGDNSARENSARERIWFSPHCLSGKQQSLFSELMGTAMRDADAAAEETFTL
;
A
#
# COMPACT_ATOMS: atom_id res chain seq x y z
N MET A 1 -12.08 9.27 3.06
CA MET A 1 -11.02 8.36 2.61
C MET A 1 -9.75 9.17 2.40
N LEU A 2 -8.61 8.79 3.00
CA LEU A 2 -7.32 9.45 2.80
C LEU A 2 -6.66 8.93 1.53
N LYS A 3 -5.96 9.80 0.81
CA LYS A 3 -5.18 9.39 -0.38
C LYS A 3 -3.82 8.86 0.05
N ALA A 4 -3.12 8.13 -0.82
CA ALA A 4 -1.72 7.77 -0.61
C ALA A 4 -0.83 9.02 -0.64
N PRO A 5 0.16 9.14 0.26
CA PRO A 5 0.98 10.36 0.40
C PRO A 5 2.01 10.56 -0.70
N PHE A 6 2.28 9.56 -1.50
CA PHE A 6 3.23 9.62 -2.61
C PHE A 6 2.86 8.62 -3.70
N PRO A 7 3.25 8.89 -4.94
CA PRO A 7 3.10 7.93 -6.03
C PRO A 7 4.00 6.71 -5.80
N TRP A 8 3.45 5.53 -6.06
CA TRP A 8 4.16 4.25 -5.93
C TRP A 8 3.96 3.41 -7.18
N PHE A 9 4.93 2.55 -7.49
CA PHE A 9 4.85 1.66 -8.65
C PHE A 9 3.64 0.75 -8.53
N GLY A 10 2.87 0.61 -9.61
CA GLY A 10 1.65 -0.18 -9.61
C GLY A 10 0.53 0.35 -8.72
N GLY A 11 0.49 1.67 -8.44
CA GLY A 11 -0.39 2.32 -7.45
C GLY A 11 -1.79 1.74 -7.37
N LYS A 12 -2.16 1.20 -6.20
CA LYS A 12 -3.34 0.38 -5.96
C LYS A 12 -4.59 1.16 -5.51
N SER A 13 -4.56 2.49 -5.59
CA SER A 13 -5.70 3.33 -5.18
C SER A 13 -7.01 2.99 -5.89
N LYS A 14 -6.94 2.54 -7.17
CA LYS A 14 -8.12 2.16 -7.94
C LYS A 14 -8.70 0.80 -7.59
N VAL A 15 -7.87 -0.12 -7.10
CA VAL A 15 -8.32 -1.46 -6.72
C VAL A 15 -8.66 -1.57 -5.24
N SER A 16 -8.32 -0.55 -4.45
CA SER A 16 -8.60 -0.53 -3.01
C SER A 16 -10.08 -0.82 -2.71
N GLU A 17 -11.00 -0.18 -3.40
CA GLU A 17 -12.44 -0.43 -3.25
C GLU A 17 -12.79 -1.89 -3.55
N LEU A 18 -12.30 -2.44 -4.67
CA LEU A 18 -12.52 -3.84 -5.03
C LEU A 18 -11.95 -4.80 -3.97
N VAL A 19 -10.74 -4.53 -3.47
CA VAL A 19 -10.11 -5.35 -2.43
C VAL A 19 -10.98 -5.38 -1.17
N TRP A 20 -11.42 -4.20 -0.70
CA TRP A 20 -12.26 -4.13 0.49
C TRP A 20 -13.65 -4.72 0.28
N GLN A 21 -14.20 -4.61 -0.92
CA GLN A 21 -15.43 -5.34 -1.27
C GLN A 21 -15.23 -6.86 -1.12
N ARG A 22 -14.09 -7.40 -1.50
CA ARG A 22 -13.78 -8.84 -1.40
C ARG A 22 -13.38 -9.27 0.00
N PHE A 23 -12.79 -8.39 0.79
CA PHE A 23 -12.45 -8.66 2.18
C PHE A 23 -13.65 -8.46 3.11
N GLY A 24 -14.49 -7.46 2.86
CA GLY A 24 -15.52 -7.01 3.79
C GLY A 24 -14.90 -6.43 5.07
N ASP A 25 -15.72 -6.29 6.10
CA ASP A 25 -15.27 -5.82 7.41
C ASP A 25 -14.57 -6.97 8.16
N VAL A 26 -13.25 -7.02 8.05
CA VAL A 26 -12.43 -8.06 8.67
C VAL A 26 -11.80 -7.56 9.98
N PRO A 27 -11.81 -8.37 11.07
CA PRO A 27 -11.21 -7.98 12.34
C PRO A 27 -9.69 -7.90 12.31
N ASN A 28 -9.03 -8.39 11.25
CA ASN A 28 -7.58 -8.35 11.10
C ASN A 28 -7.20 -8.11 9.63
N TYR A 29 -6.29 -7.16 9.39
CA TYR A 29 -5.78 -6.82 8.06
C TYR A 29 -4.25 -6.86 8.02
N ILE A 30 -3.69 -7.45 6.97
CA ILE A 30 -2.25 -7.63 6.77
C ILE A 30 -1.84 -7.14 5.38
N GLU A 31 -0.84 -6.27 5.31
CA GLU A 31 -0.27 -5.76 4.06
C GLU A 31 1.27 -5.86 4.10
N PRO A 32 1.87 -6.97 3.61
CA PRO A 32 3.31 -7.25 3.73
C PRO A 32 4.20 -6.40 2.82
N PHE A 33 3.63 -5.82 1.75
CA PHE A 33 4.29 -4.97 0.77
C PHE A 33 3.59 -3.62 0.75
N PHE A 34 3.85 -2.80 1.77
CA PHE A 34 2.99 -1.67 2.10
C PHE A 34 3.12 -0.48 1.13
N GLY A 35 4.34 -0.17 0.68
CA GLY A 35 4.59 0.93 -0.22
C GLY A 35 3.89 2.23 0.23
N SER A 36 3.01 2.76 -0.63
CA SER A 36 2.26 3.99 -0.35
C SER A 36 1.02 3.83 0.52
N GLY A 37 0.68 2.61 0.95
CA GLY A 37 -0.45 2.32 1.83
C GLY A 37 -1.83 2.56 1.21
N ALA A 38 -1.93 2.57 -0.12
CA ALA A 38 -3.15 2.95 -0.83
C ALA A 38 -4.37 2.07 -0.48
N VAL A 39 -4.15 0.77 -0.22
CA VAL A 39 -5.24 -0.15 0.12
C VAL A 39 -5.69 0.06 1.56
N LEU A 40 -4.76 0.14 2.52
CA LEU A 40 -5.09 0.44 3.92
C LEU A 40 -5.84 1.77 4.07
N LEU A 41 -5.35 2.83 3.41
CA LEU A 41 -5.93 4.18 3.48
C LEU A 41 -7.31 4.26 2.81
N GLY A 42 -7.58 3.37 1.87
CA GLY A 42 -8.87 3.22 1.20
C GLY A 42 -9.87 2.33 1.93
N CYS A 43 -9.57 1.86 3.14
CA CYS A 43 -10.50 1.06 3.96
C CYS A 43 -11.77 1.86 4.27
N PRO A 44 -12.98 1.32 3.93
CA PRO A 44 -14.23 1.99 4.21
C PRO A 44 -14.79 1.70 5.61
N HIS A 45 -14.15 0.78 6.34
CA HIS A 45 -14.57 0.32 7.66
C HIS A 45 -13.79 1.01 8.78
N ASP A 46 -14.32 0.95 10.00
CA ASP A 46 -13.58 1.38 11.17
C ASP A 46 -12.31 0.54 11.38
N PRO A 47 -11.18 1.14 11.78
CA PRO A 47 -9.93 0.42 11.93
C PRO A 47 -10.01 -0.66 13.02
N HIS A 48 -9.67 -1.90 12.66
CA HIS A 48 -9.49 -3.03 13.57
C HIS A 48 -8.01 -3.29 13.88
N THR A 49 -7.61 -4.57 13.92
CA THR A 49 -6.20 -4.93 13.99
C THR A 49 -5.58 -4.82 12.61
N GLU A 50 -4.56 -3.98 12.46
CA GLU A 50 -3.90 -3.74 11.18
C GLU A 50 -2.39 -3.89 11.35
N THR A 51 -1.76 -4.67 10.47
CA THR A 51 -0.30 -4.85 10.44
C THR A 51 0.21 -4.68 9.03
N VAL A 52 1.16 -3.79 8.88
CA VAL A 52 1.79 -3.49 7.60
C VAL A 52 3.30 -3.72 7.69
N ASN A 53 3.93 -4.05 6.58
CA ASN A 53 5.36 -4.27 6.52
C ASN A 53 5.92 -3.74 5.19
N ASP A 54 7.14 -3.30 5.23
CA ASP A 54 7.93 -3.10 4.03
C ASP A 54 9.38 -3.51 4.28
N LEU A 55 10.02 -4.07 3.26
CA LEU A 55 11.43 -4.43 3.33
C LEU A 55 12.32 -3.18 3.19
N ASP A 56 11.84 -2.16 2.47
CA ASP A 56 12.55 -0.89 2.32
C ASP A 56 12.50 -0.08 3.61
N CYS A 57 13.66 0.11 4.20
CA CYS A 57 13.81 0.91 5.42
C CYS A 57 13.39 2.38 5.25
N MET A 58 13.46 2.95 4.04
CA MET A 58 13.01 4.33 3.77
C MET A 58 11.49 4.42 3.88
N VAL A 59 10.77 3.48 3.25
CA VAL A 59 9.31 3.34 3.35
C VAL A 59 8.89 3.11 4.81
N ALA A 60 9.49 2.12 5.47
CA ALA A 60 9.17 1.80 6.86
C ALA A 60 9.48 2.98 7.81
N ASN A 61 10.58 3.71 7.59
CA ASN A 61 10.90 4.91 8.36
C ASN A 61 9.90 6.02 8.15
N PHE A 62 9.47 6.26 6.91
CA PHE A 62 8.46 7.29 6.62
C PHE A 62 7.20 7.05 7.47
N TRP A 63 6.66 5.84 7.45
CA TRP A 63 5.46 5.50 8.20
C TRP A 63 5.67 5.54 9.73
N ARG A 64 6.82 5.08 10.23
CA ARG A 64 7.17 5.17 11.65
C ARG A 64 7.37 6.61 12.12
N ALA A 65 8.09 7.42 11.35
CA ALA A 65 8.31 8.83 11.64
C ALA A 65 6.99 9.60 11.65
N LEU A 66 6.13 9.33 10.67
CA LEU A 66 4.80 9.92 10.58
C LEU A 66 3.92 9.60 11.80
N GLN A 67 3.95 8.36 12.30
CA GLN A 67 3.24 7.99 13.54
C GLN A 67 3.77 8.70 14.77
N ALA A 68 5.07 8.98 14.84
CA ALA A 68 5.74 9.50 16.03
C ALA A 68 5.81 11.03 16.05
N ASP A 69 6.05 11.66 14.90
CA ASP A 69 6.29 13.10 14.76
C ASP A 69 5.87 13.62 13.37
N PRO A 70 4.56 13.68 13.09
CA PRO A 70 4.04 14.11 11.79
C PRO A 70 4.41 15.54 11.43
N GLU A 71 4.55 16.43 12.44
CA GLU A 71 4.91 17.83 12.22
C GLU A 71 6.34 17.97 11.72
N ALA A 72 7.29 17.23 12.30
CA ALA A 72 8.67 17.24 11.83
C ALA A 72 8.79 16.62 10.42
N VAL A 73 8.03 15.55 10.10
CA VAL A 73 7.99 14.99 8.75
C VAL A 73 7.45 16.02 7.76
N ALA A 74 6.34 16.68 8.07
CA ALA A 74 5.75 17.72 7.24
C ALA A 74 6.73 18.88 7.01
N HIS A 75 7.36 19.38 8.08
CA HIS A 75 8.37 20.45 8.00
C HIS A 75 9.52 20.14 7.02
N HIS A 76 10.00 18.90 7.02
CA HIS A 76 11.07 18.48 6.11
C HIS A 76 10.57 18.18 4.69
N ALA A 77 9.29 17.88 4.51
CA ALA A 77 8.67 17.64 3.22
C ALA A 77 8.16 18.92 2.54
N ASP A 78 7.82 19.96 3.33
CA ASP A 78 7.33 21.26 2.84
C ASP A 78 8.49 22.10 2.31
N TRP A 79 8.84 21.89 1.06
CA TRP A 79 9.97 22.56 0.41
C TRP A 79 9.67 22.84 -1.06
N PRO A 80 10.09 24.01 -1.59
CA PRO A 80 9.97 24.33 -3.00
C PRO A 80 10.63 23.29 -3.89
N VAL A 81 10.01 23.01 -5.03
CA VAL A 81 10.53 22.05 -6.01
C VAL A 81 11.64 22.70 -6.81
N ASN A 82 12.83 22.11 -6.75
CA ASN A 82 13.98 22.52 -7.56
C ASN A 82 14.99 21.35 -7.71
N GLU A 83 15.74 21.35 -8.80
CA GLU A 83 16.68 20.29 -9.15
C GLU A 83 17.91 20.24 -8.23
N ALA A 84 18.42 21.40 -7.80
CA ALA A 84 19.60 21.46 -6.96
C ALA A 84 19.37 20.76 -5.62
N ASP A 85 18.23 21.04 -4.97
CA ASP A 85 17.86 20.37 -3.72
C ASP A 85 17.50 18.91 -3.95
N GLN A 86 16.86 18.56 -5.08
CA GLN A 86 16.58 17.17 -5.43
C GLN A 86 17.87 16.35 -5.49
N HIS A 87 18.86 16.80 -6.23
CA HIS A 87 20.16 16.11 -6.33
C HIS A 87 20.91 16.07 -5.00
N ALA A 88 20.94 17.18 -4.26
CA ALA A 88 21.63 17.24 -2.97
C ALA A 88 20.98 16.30 -1.93
N ARG A 89 19.65 16.29 -1.84
CA ARG A 89 18.91 15.38 -0.95
C ARG A 89 19.08 13.92 -1.36
N HIS A 90 19.02 13.62 -2.67
CA HIS A 90 19.27 12.27 -3.19
C HIS A 90 20.64 11.76 -2.76
N LEU A 91 21.71 12.52 -3.05
CA LEU A 91 23.09 12.15 -2.68
C LEU A 91 23.24 11.97 -1.18
N TRP A 92 22.63 12.83 -0.39
CA TRP A 92 22.66 12.71 1.07
C TRP A 92 21.93 11.46 1.56
N LEU A 93 20.72 11.16 1.03
CA LEU A 93 19.92 10.01 1.43
C LEU A 93 20.60 8.68 1.11
N VAL A 94 21.23 8.54 -0.07
CA VAL A 94 21.92 7.29 -0.44
C VAL A 94 23.17 7.02 0.39
N GLN A 95 23.72 8.03 1.05
CA GLN A 95 24.89 7.91 1.93
C GLN A 95 24.54 7.52 3.37
N GLN A 96 23.25 7.35 3.71
CA GLN A 96 22.82 7.04 5.08
C GLN A 96 23.00 5.54 5.40
N GLU A 97 24.23 5.03 5.42
CA GLU A 97 24.52 3.61 5.66
C GLU A 97 24.09 3.15 7.06
N GLN A 98 24.38 3.93 8.10
CA GLN A 98 24.06 3.60 9.49
C GLN A 98 22.54 3.63 9.78
N PHE A 99 21.77 4.34 8.98
CA PHE A 99 20.32 4.46 9.13
C PHE A 99 19.63 3.09 9.14
N ARG A 100 19.97 2.22 8.17
CA ARG A 100 19.37 0.88 8.06
C ARG A 100 19.66 0.00 9.28
N GLU A 101 20.84 0.10 9.84
CA GLU A 101 21.23 -0.63 11.04
C GLU A 101 20.51 -0.08 12.28
N ARG A 102 20.44 1.23 12.43
CA ARG A 102 19.72 1.88 13.53
C ARG A 102 18.23 1.55 13.52
N MET A 103 17.60 1.49 12.35
CA MET A 103 16.20 1.05 12.22
C MET A 103 15.93 -0.36 12.76
N LYS A 104 16.94 -1.23 12.75
CA LYS A 104 16.85 -2.63 13.23
C LYS A 104 17.23 -2.79 14.69
N THR A 105 18.16 -1.99 15.19
CA THR A 105 18.84 -2.21 16.49
C THR A 105 18.44 -1.20 17.57
N GLU A 106 18.02 0.02 17.20
CA GLU A 106 17.66 1.04 18.17
C GLU A 106 16.14 1.09 18.41
N PRO A 107 15.67 0.77 19.64
CA PRO A 107 14.25 0.91 19.97
C PRO A 107 13.75 2.34 19.80
N LYS A 108 12.54 2.49 19.23
CA LYS A 108 11.89 3.79 18.98
C LYS A 108 12.64 4.70 17.98
N TYR A 109 13.68 4.21 17.31
CA TYR A 109 14.38 5.01 16.32
C TYR A 109 13.50 5.28 15.10
N TYR A 110 13.42 6.50 14.72
CA TYR A 110 12.97 7.03 13.42
C TYR A 110 13.78 8.28 13.10
N ASP A 111 13.77 8.66 11.84
CA ASP A 111 14.40 9.89 11.40
C ASP A 111 13.41 10.70 10.54
N ALA A 112 12.89 11.79 11.11
CA ALA A 112 11.89 12.63 10.46
C ALA A 112 12.46 13.40 9.26
N LYS A 113 13.76 13.75 9.29
CA LYS A 113 14.42 14.42 8.18
C LYS A 113 14.58 13.49 6.98
N ILE A 114 15.04 12.25 7.23
CA ILE A 114 15.07 11.21 6.19
C ILE A 114 13.68 11.01 5.61
N ALA A 115 12.66 10.85 6.48
CA ALA A 115 11.28 10.64 6.06
C ALA A 115 10.74 11.79 5.19
N GLY A 116 10.89 13.03 5.66
CA GLY A 116 10.39 14.22 4.94
C GLY A 116 11.12 14.47 3.63
N TRP A 117 12.45 14.36 3.61
CA TRP A 117 13.22 14.50 2.38
C TRP A 117 12.96 13.37 1.38
N TRP A 118 12.79 12.15 1.89
CA TRP A 118 12.48 11.01 1.05
C TRP A 118 11.11 11.15 0.39
N VAL A 119 10.05 11.47 1.16
CA VAL A 119 8.70 11.61 0.60
C VAL A 119 8.58 12.79 -0.34
N TRP A 120 9.24 13.92 -0.04
CA TRP A 120 9.30 15.08 -0.94
C TRP A 120 9.90 14.68 -2.29
N GLY A 121 11.05 14.02 -2.30
CA GLY A 121 11.68 13.57 -3.53
C GLY A 121 10.86 12.51 -4.25
N GLN A 122 10.18 11.62 -3.52
CA GLN A 122 9.30 10.60 -4.09
C GLN A 122 8.13 11.21 -4.89
N CYS A 123 7.73 12.44 -4.57
CA CYS A 123 6.65 13.14 -5.27
C CYS A 123 7.10 13.92 -6.51
N ILE A 124 8.42 14.16 -6.69
CA ILE A 124 8.93 15.11 -7.70
C ILE A 124 9.94 14.51 -8.69
N TRP A 125 10.28 13.23 -8.56
CA TRP A 125 11.27 12.61 -9.45
C TRP A 125 10.64 11.96 -10.68
N ILE A 126 11.43 11.86 -11.77
CA ILE A 126 11.20 11.00 -12.92
C ILE A 126 12.50 10.29 -13.32
N GLY A 127 12.40 9.23 -14.11
CA GLY A 127 13.55 8.52 -14.68
C GLY A 127 13.89 7.23 -13.93
N SER A 128 15.17 7.06 -13.56
CA SER A 128 15.74 5.78 -13.12
C SER A 128 15.50 5.39 -11.66
N GLY A 129 14.77 6.19 -10.89
CA GLY A 129 14.42 5.87 -9.50
C GLY A 129 14.96 6.90 -8.49
N TRP A 130 14.16 7.17 -7.45
CA TRP A 130 14.53 8.00 -6.31
C TRP A 130 15.32 7.17 -5.29
N CYS A 131 16.42 7.69 -4.82
CA CYS A 131 17.40 6.99 -3.96
C CYS A 131 18.04 5.74 -4.60
N ALA A 132 17.99 5.62 -5.92
CA ALA A 132 18.68 4.59 -6.69
C ALA A 132 20.13 4.99 -7.00
N LYS A 133 20.85 4.15 -7.80
CA LYS A 133 22.27 4.38 -8.13
C LYS A 133 22.52 5.63 -8.99
N GLN A 134 21.55 6.01 -9.82
CA GLN A 134 21.68 7.15 -10.73
C GLN A 134 20.92 8.35 -10.16
N LEU A 135 21.35 9.57 -10.52
CA LEU A 135 20.62 10.78 -10.17
C LEU A 135 19.25 10.79 -10.86
N PRO A 136 18.19 11.15 -10.13
CA PRO A 136 16.88 11.34 -10.70
C PRO A 136 16.80 12.60 -11.55
N HIS A 137 15.84 12.66 -12.46
CA HIS A 137 15.44 13.90 -13.12
C HIS A 137 14.27 14.54 -12.36
N LEU A 138 14.15 15.87 -12.51
CA LEU A 138 13.01 16.58 -11.97
C LEU A 138 11.77 16.31 -12.84
N GLY A 139 10.70 15.82 -12.20
CA GLY A 139 9.41 15.62 -12.84
C GLY A 139 8.58 16.91 -12.86
N ASP A 140 7.45 16.88 -13.58
CA ASP A 140 6.45 17.94 -13.56
C ASP A 140 5.70 17.92 -12.22
N ALA A 141 6.40 18.33 -11.18
CA ALA A 141 5.87 18.35 -9.84
C ALA A 141 4.81 19.44 -9.73
N GLY A 142 3.65 19.07 -9.24
CA GLY A 142 2.63 20.02 -8.86
C GLY A 142 1.65 20.43 -9.97
N THR A 143 1.70 19.85 -11.16
CA THR A 143 0.61 19.96 -12.14
C THR A 143 -0.45 18.88 -11.95
N GLY A 144 -0.21 17.88 -11.10
CA GLY A 144 -1.22 16.88 -10.74
C GLY A 144 -2.27 17.49 -9.81
N GLU A 145 -3.54 17.20 -10.06
CA GLU A 145 -4.70 17.55 -9.21
C GLU A 145 -4.60 17.03 -7.76
N GLU A 146 -3.45 16.48 -7.38
CA GLU A 146 -3.19 15.77 -6.14
C GLU A 146 -2.25 16.51 -5.17
N CYS A 147 -1.82 17.74 -5.49
CA CYS A 147 -1.10 18.57 -4.52
C CYS A 147 -2.01 18.85 -3.33
N VAL A 148 -1.63 18.32 -2.18
CA VAL A 148 -2.29 18.62 -0.91
C VAL A 148 -2.03 20.09 -0.59
N SER A 149 -3.09 20.88 -0.50
CA SER A 149 -2.99 22.32 -0.24
C SER A 149 -2.39 22.67 1.11
N ASP A 150 -2.43 21.72 2.06
CA ASP A 150 -1.86 21.84 3.40
C ASP A 150 -1.22 20.50 3.79
N ILE A 151 0.08 20.40 3.58
CA ILE A 151 0.86 19.18 3.88
C ILE A 151 0.90 18.90 5.39
N HIS A 152 0.90 19.93 6.24
CA HIS A 152 0.93 19.77 7.68
C HIS A 152 -0.37 19.14 8.20
N ALA A 153 -1.52 19.69 7.81
CA ALA A 153 -2.82 19.12 8.16
C ALA A 153 -2.97 17.69 7.60
N TYR A 154 -2.46 17.42 6.41
CA TYR A 154 -2.54 16.10 5.80
C TYR A 154 -1.68 15.06 6.53
N MET A 155 -0.45 15.39 6.91
CA MET A 155 0.41 14.48 7.67
C MET A 155 -0.16 14.17 9.07
N LEU A 156 -0.82 15.14 9.72
CA LEU A 156 -1.54 14.91 10.97
C LEU A 156 -2.73 13.94 10.79
N GLN A 157 -3.50 14.08 9.72
CA GLN A 157 -4.61 13.15 9.42
C GLN A 157 -4.11 11.72 9.16
N LEU A 158 -3.02 11.56 8.42
CA LEU A 158 -2.38 10.27 8.21
C LEU A 158 -1.87 9.67 9.52
N ALA A 159 -1.22 10.46 10.37
CA ALA A 159 -0.70 10.00 11.65
C ALA A 159 -1.84 9.50 12.56
N GLU A 160 -2.97 10.22 12.63
CA GLU A 160 -4.13 9.78 13.40
C GLU A 160 -4.71 8.47 12.84
N ARG A 161 -4.84 8.33 11.51
CA ARG A 161 -5.29 7.08 10.87
C ARG A 161 -4.37 5.91 11.20
N LEU A 162 -3.07 6.16 11.25
CA LEU A 162 -2.06 5.11 11.45
C LEU A 162 -1.76 4.83 12.92
N ARG A 163 -2.30 5.59 13.85
CA ARG A 163 -1.93 5.57 15.28
C ARG A 163 -1.94 4.17 15.91
N LYS A 164 -2.83 3.29 15.46
CA LYS A 164 -2.96 1.91 15.96
C LYS A 164 -2.39 0.86 15.01
N VAL A 165 -1.92 1.26 13.83
CA VAL A 165 -1.35 0.34 12.84
C VAL A 165 0.04 -0.13 13.29
N ARG A 166 0.28 -1.42 13.21
CA ARG A 166 1.60 -2.01 13.50
C ARG A 166 2.46 -1.93 12.25
N VAL A 167 3.48 -1.06 12.25
CA VAL A 167 4.43 -0.90 11.15
C VAL A 167 5.65 -1.76 11.41
N CYS A 168 5.90 -2.73 10.53
CA CYS A 168 7.05 -3.64 10.55
C CYS A 168 8.03 -3.27 9.44
N CYS A 169 9.30 -3.69 9.59
CA CYS A 169 10.32 -3.56 8.57
C CYS A 169 11.12 -4.87 8.49
N GLY A 170 11.09 -5.53 7.34
CA GLY A 170 11.82 -6.77 7.12
C GLY A 170 11.12 -7.70 6.15
N ASP A 171 11.52 -8.97 6.17
CA ASP A 171 10.95 -9.99 5.30
C ASP A 171 9.44 -10.12 5.48
N TRP A 172 8.72 -10.24 4.36
CA TRP A 172 7.26 -10.28 4.29
C TRP A 172 6.64 -11.44 5.10
N SER A 173 7.31 -12.59 5.12
CA SER A 173 6.81 -13.81 5.75
C SER A 173 6.65 -13.68 7.27
N ARG A 174 7.39 -12.74 7.89
CA ARG A 174 7.34 -12.48 9.34
C ARG A 174 5.95 -12.06 9.83
N ILE A 175 5.17 -11.42 8.99
CA ILE A 175 3.81 -10.97 9.34
C ILE A 175 2.72 -11.86 8.72
N CYS A 176 3.10 -12.92 8.01
CA CYS A 176 2.18 -13.87 7.38
C CYS A 176 1.98 -15.17 8.19
N GLY A 177 2.63 -15.30 9.35
CA GLY A 177 2.47 -16.46 10.21
C GLY A 177 1.13 -16.52 10.93
N PRO A 178 0.72 -17.73 11.42
CA PRO A 178 -0.59 -17.93 12.05
C PRO A 178 -0.90 -17.00 13.23
N SER A 179 0.14 -16.62 14.01
CA SER A 179 0.01 -15.75 15.18
C SER A 179 -0.30 -14.28 14.84
N VAL A 180 -0.07 -13.87 13.60
CA VAL A 180 -0.34 -12.53 13.10
C VAL A 180 -1.61 -12.52 12.23
N THR A 181 -1.93 -13.64 11.60
CA THR A 181 -3.06 -13.82 10.68
C THR A 181 -4.27 -14.44 11.37
N PHE A 182 -4.70 -15.61 10.97
CA PHE A 182 -5.98 -16.24 11.30
C PHE A 182 -6.22 -16.57 12.80
N LYS A 183 -5.20 -16.54 13.66
CA LYS A 183 -5.42 -16.59 15.11
C LYS A 183 -6.10 -15.32 15.67
N HIS A 184 -6.13 -14.24 14.90
CA HIS A 184 -6.90 -13.04 15.21
C HIS A 184 -8.33 -13.05 14.64
N GLY A 185 -8.76 -14.14 14.03
CA GLY A 185 -10.06 -14.27 13.37
C GLY A 185 -9.94 -14.15 11.84
N ILE A 186 -11.04 -13.79 11.18
CA ILE A 186 -11.02 -13.60 9.72
C ILE A 186 -10.01 -12.51 9.38
N THR A 187 -9.06 -12.84 8.52
CA THR A 187 -7.94 -11.98 8.16
C THR A 187 -7.95 -11.68 6.67
N GLY A 188 -8.02 -10.39 6.31
CA GLY A 188 -7.74 -9.92 4.96
C GLY A 188 -6.23 -9.76 4.76
N VAL A 189 -5.67 -10.38 3.74
CA VAL A 189 -4.24 -10.29 3.41
C VAL A 189 -4.10 -9.76 1.98
N PHE A 190 -3.52 -8.57 1.85
CA PHE A 190 -3.25 -7.95 0.56
C PHE A 190 -1.78 -8.14 0.18
N LEU A 191 -1.52 -8.85 -0.90
CA LEU A 191 -0.20 -9.22 -1.38
C LEU A 191 0.10 -8.51 -2.71
N ASP A 192 1.05 -7.60 -2.70
CA ASP A 192 1.54 -6.86 -3.88
C ASP A 192 3.07 -6.97 -3.96
N PRO A 193 3.60 -8.19 -4.14
CA PRO A 193 5.05 -8.39 -4.22
C PRO A 193 5.65 -7.72 -5.45
N PRO A 194 6.98 -7.50 -5.50
CA PRO A 194 7.67 -7.16 -6.73
C PRO A 194 7.39 -8.24 -7.80
N TYR A 195 6.89 -7.84 -8.99
CA TYR A 195 6.50 -8.79 -10.02
C TYR A 195 7.70 -9.46 -10.69
N ALA A 196 7.65 -10.78 -10.89
CA ALA A 196 8.76 -11.57 -11.42
C ALA A 196 8.92 -11.44 -12.96
N ASP A 197 7.82 -11.28 -13.69
CA ASP A 197 7.82 -11.26 -15.16
C ASP A 197 8.14 -9.86 -15.70
N THR A 198 9.39 -9.46 -15.53
CA THR A 198 9.90 -8.24 -16.16
C THR A 198 11.25 -8.54 -16.78
N ALA A 199 11.25 -9.21 -17.93
CA ALA A 199 12.45 -9.49 -18.73
C ALA A 199 13.24 -8.22 -19.15
N GLU A 200 12.72 -7.02 -18.81
CA GLU A 200 13.31 -5.72 -19.12
C GLU A 200 13.48 -4.84 -17.87
N ARG A 201 13.35 -5.39 -16.65
CA ARG A 201 13.65 -4.60 -15.46
C ARG A 201 15.14 -4.28 -15.40
N THR A 202 15.46 -3.01 -15.53
CA THR A 202 16.71 -2.49 -14.98
C THR A 202 16.73 -2.78 -13.47
N ASP A 203 17.81 -3.33 -12.94
CA ASP A 203 18.08 -3.81 -11.56
C ASP A 203 17.85 -2.79 -10.42
N ALA A 204 17.05 -1.76 -10.63
CA ALA A 204 17.05 -0.54 -9.83
C ALA A 204 15.69 -0.07 -9.28
N LEU A 205 14.57 -0.78 -9.54
CA LEU A 205 13.24 -0.26 -9.17
C LEU A 205 12.92 -0.40 -7.67
N TYR A 206 13.45 -1.43 -7.02
CA TYR A 206 13.32 -1.64 -5.58
C TYR A 206 14.70 -1.89 -4.98
N SER A 207 15.00 -1.25 -3.85
CA SER A 207 16.29 -1.40 -3.15
C SER A 207 16.52 -2.79 -2.57
N ALA A 208 15.51 -3.64 -2.55
CA ALA A 208 15.50 -4.99 -2.00
C ALA A 208 14.70 -5.97 -2.88
N ASP A 209 14.95 -5.97 -4.18
CA ASP A 209 14.25 -6.82 -5.14
C ASP A 209 14.84 -8.24 -5.16
N SER A 210 13.97 -9.25 -5.06
CA SER A 210 14.31 -10.66 -5.28
C SER A 210 13.33 -11.22 -6.31
N LEU A 211 13.85 -11.76 -7.40
CA LEU A 211 13.05 -12.40 -8.47
C LEU A 211 12.25 -13.61 -7.98
N SER A 212 12.62 -14.21 -6.84
CA SER A 212 11.92 -15.34 -6.23
C SER A 212 10.71 -14.95 -5.38
N VAL A 213 10.65 -13.70 -4.88
CA VAL A 213 9.62 -13.27 -3.91
C VAL A 213 8.20 -13.46 -4.42
N ALA A 214 7.92 -13.09 -5.68
CA ALA A 214 6.59 -13.28 -6.25
C ALA A 214 6.13 -14.75 -6.26
N HIS A 215 7.06 -15.68 -6.52
CA HIS A 215 6.78 -17.10 -6.51
C HIS A 215 6.58 -17.65 -5.09
N GLU A 216 7.41 -17.24 -4.13
CA GLU A 216 7.29 -17.62 -2.72
C GLU A 216 5.97 -17.14 -2.12
N VAL A 217 5.58 -15.90 -2.42
CA VAL A 217 4.30 -15.30 -2.00
C VAL A 217 3.12 -16.04 -2.59
N ARG A 218 3.17 -16.40 -3.88
CA ARG A 218 2.14 -17.21 -4.53
C ARG A 218 2.00 -18.58 -3.86
N GLU A 219 3.10 -19.29 -3.63
CA GLU A 219 3.09 -20.61 -2.98
C GLU A 219 2.46 -20.52 -1.60
N TRP A 220 2.89 -19.56 -0.79
CA TRP A 220 2.27 -19.33 0.52
C TRP A 220 0.76 -19.03 0.41
N ALA A 221 0.34 -18.22 -0.56
CA ALA A 221 -1.06 -17.87 -0.74
C ALA A 221 -1.91 -19.12 -1.09
N ILE A 222 -1.40 -19.99 -1.97
CA ILE A 222 -2.04 -21.25 -2.34
C ILE A 222 -2.11 -22.21 -1.15
N GLU A 223 -1.07 -22.30 -0.32
CA GLU A 223 -1.10 -23.13 0.90
C GLU A 223 -2.21 -22.72 1.87
N GLN A 224 -2.59 -21.42 1.87
CA GLN A 224 -3.65 -20.91 2.74
C GLN A 224 -5.06 -20.99 2.11
N GLU A 225 -5.22 -21.45 0.86
CA GLU A 225 -6.49 -21.36 0.12
C GLU A 225 -7.68 -22.07 0.82
N ASN A 226 -7.41 -23.14 1.53
CA ASN A 226 -8.44 -23.92 2.22
C ASN A 226 -8.77 -23.42 3.63
N ASN A 227 -8.10 -22.34 4.09
CA ASN A 227 -8.35 -21.78 5.41
C ASN A 227 -9.51 -20.78 5.37
N PRO A 228 -10.68 -21.09 5.95
CA PRO A 228 -11.87 -20.23 5.86
C PRO A 228 -11.72 -18.89 6.61
N LEU A 229 -10.67 -18.75 7.41
CA LEU A 229 -10.34 -17.50 8.12
C LEU A 229 -9.40 -16.61 7.31
N MET A 230 -9.00 -17.01 6.09
CA MET A 230 -8.08 -16.24 5.27
C MET A 230 -8.79 -15.74 3.99
N ARG A 231 -8.80 -14.43 3.82
CA ARG A 231 -9.24 -13.74 2.60
C ARG A 231 -8.01 -13.10 1.97
N ILE A 232 -7.53 -13.67 0.88
CA ILE A 232 -6.26 -13.27 0.28
C ILE A 232 -6.53 -12.63 -1.09
N ALA A 233 -5.88 -11.50 -1.34
CA ALA A 233 -5.81 -10.84 -2.64
C ALA A 233 -4.35 -10.77 -3.07
N LEU A 234 -4.00 -11.41 -4.19
CA LEU A 234 -2.65 -11.45 -4.75
C LEU A 234 -2.60 -10.66 -6.06
N CYS A 235 -1.70 -9.69 -6.16
CA CYS A 235 -1.44 -8.91 -7.35
C CYS A 235 -0.31 -9.51 -8.19
N GLY A 236 -0.35 -9.28 -9.50
CA GLY A 236 0.69 -9.67 -10.47
C GLY A 236 0.29 -9.35 -11.90
N TYR A 237 1.14 -9.70 -12.86
CA TYR A 237 0.81 -9.59 -14.27
C TYR A 237 0.11 -10.84 -14.79
N GLU A 238 -0.64 -10.67 -15.88
CA GLU A 238 -1.22 -11.78 -16.63
C GLU A 238 -0.12 -12.78 -17.05
N GLY A 239 -0.35 -14.06 -16.71
CA GLY A 239 0.60 -15.14 -17.03
C GLY A 239 1.72 -15.32 -15.99
N GLU A 240 1.88 -14.41 -15.02
CA GLU A 240 2.92 -14.52 -13.97
C GLU A 240 2.60 -15.61 -12.95
N HIS A 241 1.34 -15.68 -12.52
CA HIS A 241 0.90 -16.64 -11.52
C HIS A 241 0.01 -17.72 -12.13
N ASN A 242 0.43 -18.97 -11.97
CA ASN A 242 -0.43 -20.13 -12.26
C ASN A 242 -1.24 -20.45 -10.99
N MET A 243 -2.41 -19.82 -10.87
CA MET A 243 -3.30 -19.97 -9.73
C MET A 243 -4.29 -21.12 -9.93
N PRO A 244 -4.76 -21.81 -8.85
CA PRO A 244 -5.82 -22.80 -8.92
C PRO A 244 -7.11 -22.20 -9.49
N GLU A 245 -7.93 -23.04 -10.16
CA GLU A 245 -9.25 -22.63 -10.71
C GLU A 245 -10.23 -22.12 -9.66
N SER A 246 -10.00 -22.45 -8.38
CA SER A 246 -10.77 -21.97 -7.23
C SER A 246 -10.60 -20.47 -6.96
N TRP A 247 -9.53 -19.85 -7.47
CA TRP A 247 -9.23 -18.42 -7.31
C TRP A 247 -9.90 -17.60 -8.40
N GLU A 248 -10.59 -16.55 -8.01
CA GLU A 248 -11.18 -15.59 -8.95
C GLU A 248 -10.11 -14.60 -9.44
N CYS A 249 -9.87 -14.56 -10.76
CA CYS A 249 -8.97 -13.61 -11.40
C CYS A 249 -9.75 -12.40 -11.93
N VAL A 250 -9.40 -11.20 -11.48
CA VAL A 250 -9.99 -9.95 -11.95
C VAL A 250 -8.94 -9.11 -12.66
N GLN A 251 -9.25 -8.71 -13.90
CA GLN A 251 -8.45 -7.75 -14.65
C GLN A 251 -8.75 -6.32 -14.17
N TRP A 252 -7.71 -5.53 -13.98
CA TRP A 252 -7.87 -4.11 -13.72
C TRP A 252 -6.83 -3.29 -14.48
N LYS A 253 -7.03 -1.98 -14.56
CA LYS A 253 -6.12 -1.10 -15.30
C LYS A 253 -5.51 -0.08 -14.33
N ALA A 254 -4.20 -0.19 -14.10
CA ALA A 254 -3.45 0.84 -13.38
C ALA A 254 -3.53 2.18 -14.14
N ARG A 255 -3.57 3.32 -13.42
CA ARG A 255 -3.18 4.60 -14.02
C ARG A 255 -1.67 4.58 -14.17
N GLY A 256 -1.17 4.98 -15.36
CA GLY A 256 0.25 5.08 -15.59
C GLY A 256 0.92 5.88 -14.48
N GLY A 257 1.88 5.25 -13.79
CA GLY A 257 2.80 5.93 -12.88
C GLY A 257 3.93 6.59 -13.67
N TYR A 258 4.90 7.18 -12.99
CA TYR A 258 6.04 7.90 -13.57
C TYR A 258 6.84 7.12 -14.64
N GLY A 259 6.75 5.79 -14.69
CA GLY A 259 7.32 4.96 -15.76
C GLY A 259 6.63 5.09 -17.13
N SER A 260 5.49 5.78 -17.23
CA SER A 260 4.70 5.85 -18.48
C SER A 260 5.13 6.98 -19.43
N GLN A 261 6.07 7.82 -19.06
CA GLN A 261 6.47 8.97 -19.89
C GLN A 261 7.54 8.66 -20.95
N GLY A 262 8.14 7.47 -20.93
CA GLY A 262 9.27 7.14 -21.81
C GLY A 262 9.03 6.08 -22.87
N ASP A 263 8.08 5.12 -22.70
CA ASP A 263 7.98 3.97 -23.60
C ASP A 263 6.58 3.38 -23.67
N ASN A 264 6.22 2.76 -24.82
CA ASN A 264 4.96 2.04 -25.01
C ASN A 264 4.79 0.84 -24.07
N SER A 265 5.88 0.28 -23.53
CA SER A 265 5.90 -0.85 -22.59
C SER A 265 5.10 -0.59 -21.31
N ALA A 266 5.14 0.64 -20.78
CA ALA A 266 4.38 0.98 -19.57
C ALA A 266 2.85 1.00 -19.79
N ARG A 267 2.39 1.32 -21.00
CA ARG A 267 0.97 1.25 -21.37
C ARG A 267 0.51 -0.20 -21.58
N GLU A 268 1.35 -1.06 -22.13
CA GLU A 268 1.08 -2.48 -22.28
C GLU A 268 1.04 -3.18 -20.92
N ASN A 269 1.97 -2.89 -20.03
CA ASN A 269 2.01 -3.44 -18.69
C ASN A 269 0.79 -3.05 -17.84
N SER A 270 0.28 -1.80 -17.98
CA SER A 270 -0.92 -1.38 -17.26
C SER A 270 -2.20 -2.15 -17.64
N ALA A 271 -2.23 -2.81 -18.81
CA ALA A 271 -3.35 -3.66 -19.24
C ALA A 271 -3.20 -5.12 -18.78
N ARG A 272 -1.99 -5.52 -18.38
CA ARG A 272 -1.67 -6.87 -17.91
C ARG A 272 -1.92 -7.07 -16.40
N GLU A 273 -2.21 -6.03 -15.67
CA GLU A 273 -2.47 -6.08 -14.22
C GLU A 273 -3.65 -7.00 -13.89
N ARG A 274 -3.40 -7.91 -12.97
CA ARG A 274 -4.36 -8.89 -12.45
C ARG A 274 -4.35 -8.88 -10.94
N ILE A 275 -5.49 -9.24 -10.37
CA ILE A 275 -5.62 -9.54 -8.95
C ILE A 275 -6.39 -10.84 -8.79
N TRP A 276 -5.84 -11.76 -8.02
CA TRP A 276 -6.46 -13.05 -7.71
C TRP A 276 -6.98 -13.04 -6.28
N PHE A 277 -8.25 -13.42 -6.13
CA PHE A 277 -8.92 -13.52 -4.83
C PHE A 277 -9.09 -14.99 -4.43
N SER A 278 -8.71 -15.33 -3.19
CA SER A 278 -8.85 -16.67 -2.64
C SER A 278 -10.34 -17.07 -2.53
N PRO A 279 -10.64 -18.39 -2.47
CA PRO A 279 -12.03 -18.89 -2.45
C PRO A 279 -12.91 -18.37 -1.31
N HIS A 280 -12.31 -17.95 -0.21
CA HIS A 280 -13.01 -17.44 0.97
C HIS A 280 -13.24 -15.93 0.95
N CYS A 281 -12.78 -15.23 -0.08
CA CYS A 281 -13.15 -13.83 -0.33
C CYS A 281 -14.65 -13.73 -0.65
N LEU A 282 -15.27 -12.61 -0.30
CA LEU A 282 -16.69 -12.37 -0.59
C LEU A 282 -16.91 -12.31 -2.10
N SER A 283 -17.92 -13.02 -2.60
CA SER A 283 -18.32 -12.93 -4.00
C SER A 283 -19.23 -11.71 -4.23
N GLY A 284 -19.25 -11.17 -5.46
CA GLY A 284 -20.12 -10.05 -5.81
C GLY A 284 -21.62 -10.31 -5.58
N LYS A 285 -22.06 -11.59 -5.59
CA LYS A 285 -23.43 -11.99 -5.27
C LYS A 285 -23.74 -11.92 -3.77
N GLN A 286 -22.76 -12.19 -2.91
CA GLN A 286 -22.94 -12.09 -1.45
C GLN A 286 -23.03 -10.63 -0.99
N GLN A 287 -22.42 -9.72 -1.72
CA GLN A 287 -22.48 -8.27 -1.44
C GLN A 287 -23.87 -7.69 -1.71
N SER A 288 -24.53 -8.08 -2.81
CA SER A 288 -25.87 -7.57 -3.10
C SER A 288 -26.88 -8.01 -2.04
N LEU A 289 -26.80 -9.25 -1.58
CA LEU A 289 -27.61 -9.77 -0.48
C LEU A 289 -27.33 -9.07 0.86
N PHE A 290 -26.07 -8.76 1.16
CA PHE A 290 -25.71 -8.07 2.40
C PHE A 290 -26.12 -6.59 2.39
N SER A 291 -25.96 -5.90 1.24
CA SER A 291 -26.43 -4.51 1.07
C SER A 291 -27.96 -4.42 1.06
N GLU A 292 -28.68 -5.39 0.52
CA GLU A 292 -30.14 -5.45 0.59
C GLU A 292 -30.63 -5.71 2.01
N LEU A 293 -30.00 -6.63 2.76
CA LEU A 293 -30.33 -6.91 4.16
C LEU A 293 -30.04 -5.72 5.07
N MET A 294 -28.88 -5.06 4.91
CA MET A 294 -28.54 -3.87 5.70
C MET A 294 -29.40 -2.66 5.31
N GLY A 295 -29.70 -2.47 4.04
CA GLY A 295 -30.61 -1.42 3.57
C GLY A 295 -32.06 -1.64 4.03
N THR A 296 -32.48 -2.87 4.28
CA THR A 296 -33.79 -3.19 4.86
C THR A 296 -33.76 -2.94 6.37
N ALA A 297 -32.70 -3.38 7.08
CA ALA A 297 -32.56 -3.18 8.51
C ALA A 297 -32.46 -1.68 8.91
N MET A 298 -31.79 -0.86 8.10
CA MET A 298 -31.76 0.59 8.33
C MET A 298 -33.11 1.27 8.11
N ARG A 299 -33.85 0.86 7.10
CA ARG A 299 -35.22 1.37 6.85
C ARG A 299 -36.21 0.97 7.95
N ASP A 300 -36.08 -0.25 8.49
CA ASP A 300 -36.89 -0.72 9.59
C ASP A 300 -36.54 0.00 10.91
N ALA A 301 -35.29 0.34 11.13
CA ALA A 301 -34.82 1.13 12.29
C ALA A 301 -35.30 2.59 12.20
N ASP A 302 -35.25 3.22 11.03
CA ASP A 302 -35.73 4.59 10.82
C ASP A 302 -37.28 4.65 10.98
N ALA A 303 -38.02 3.66 10.47
CA ALA A 303 -39.48 3.55 10.66
C ALA A 303 -39.87 3.37 12.12
N ALA A 304 -39.12 2.56 12.89
CA ALA A 304 -39.34 2.37 14.32
C ALA A 304 -39.00 3.62 15.15
N ALA A 305 -38.06 4.43 14.71
CA ALA A 305 -37.69 5.71 15.34
C ALA A 305 -38.78 6.78 15.10
N GLU A 306 -39.40 6.82 13.91
CA GLU A 306 -40.48 7.76 13.61
C GLU A 306 -41.77 7.42 14.39
N GLU A 307 -42.09 6.14 14.61
CA GLU A 307 -43.25 5.75 15.44
C GLU A 307 -43.11 6.11 16.92
N THR A 308 -41.85 6.21 17.44
CA THR A 308 -41.60 6.54 18.84
C THR A 308 -41.69 8.06 19.13
N PHE A 309 -41.68 8.89 18.10
CA PHE A 309 -41.77 10.37 18.23
C PHE A 309 -43.21 10.92 18.07
N THR A 310 -44.20 10.04 17.86
CA THR A 310 -45.60 10.42 17.60
C THR A 310 -46.58 10.05 18.75
N LEU A 311 -46.05 9.80 19.95
CA LEU A 311 -46.85 9.59 21.18
C LEU A 311 -46.51 10.71 22.21
#